data_7d6ab2d18a2e422a5a71ede3479901b5
#
_entry.id   7d6ab2d18a2e422a5a71ede3479901b5
#
_cell.length_a   1.000
_cell.length_b   1.000
_cell.length_c   1.000
_cell.angle_alpha   90.00
_cell.angle_beta   90.00
_cell.angle_gamma   90.00
#
_symmetry.space_group_name_H-M   'P 1'
#
loop_
_entity.id
_entity.type
_entity.pdbx_description
1 polymer ?
#
loop_
_entity_poly.entity_id
_entity_poly.type
_entity_poly.pdbx_seq_one_letter_code
_entity_poly.pdbx_strand_id
1 'polypeptide(L)'
;MTRPVLYPLRPVDTATVRFTAAPHQRRRVTIDHRPLAGVTPQMLLDWFTHLGGIMSYGGVIIDRYLAWHPIDHIHWELASPAPGGGAAEGARFRSWKRSARGRNSRSTSSID
;
A
#
# COMPACT_ATOMS: atom_id res chain seq x y z
N MET A 1 0.81 -5.64 21.05
CA MET A 1 0.28 -4.26 21.03
C MET A 1 -0.69 -4.11 19.88
N THR A 2 -1.92 -3.72 20.16
CA THR A 2 -2.93 -3.50 19.13
C THR A 2 -2.66 -2.15 18.47
N ARG A 3 -2.59 -2.12 17.16
CA ARG A 3 -2.41 -0.87 16.41
C ARG A 3 -3.74 -0.13 16.29
N PRO A 4 -3.74 1.20 16.37
CA PRO A 4 -4.97 1.94 16.19
C PRO A 4 -5.46 1.81 14.75
N VAL A 5 -6.73 1.51 14.58
CA VAL A 5 -7.44 1.66 13.30
C VAL A 5 -8.02 3.05 13.28
N LEU A 6 -7.44 3.93 12.48
CA LEU A 6 -7.76 5.37 12.50
C LEU A 6 -9.05 5.69 11.75
N TYR A 7 -9.52 4.78 10.92
CA TYR A 7 -10.71 4.95 10.09
C TYR A 7 -11.33 3.58 9.80
N PRO A 8 -12.63 3.51 9.54
CA PRO A 8 -13.27 2.26 9.17
C PRO A 8 -12.76 1.79 7.80
N LEU A 9 -12.36 0.51 7.71
CA LEU A 9 -11.99 -0.09 6.43
C LEU A 9 -13.24 -0.36 5.60
N ARG A 10 -13.14 -0.17 4.29
CA ARG A 10 -14.24 -0.49 3.38
C ARG A 10 -14.47 -2.00 3.36
N PRO A 11 -15.73 -2.47 3.39
CA PRO A 11 -16.02 -3.88 3.18
C PRO A 11 -15.53 -4.36 1.81
N VAL A 12 -15.15 -5.63 1.72
CA VAL A 12 -14.63 -6.21 0.46
C VAL A 12 -15.65 -6.20 -0.68
N ASP A 13 -16.95 -6.21 -0.36
CA ASP A 13 -18.04 -6.15 -1.34
C ASP A 13 -18.25 -4.77 -1.97
N THR A 14 -17.49 -3.76 -1.56
CA THR A 14 -17.53 -2.43 -2.18
C THR A 14 -16.73 -2.36 -3.49
N ALA A 15 -15.93 -3.37 -3.79
CA ALA A 15 -15.20 -3.49 -5.05
C ALA A 15 -15.83 -4.56 -5.94
N THR A 16 -15.75 -4.39 -7.24
CA THR A 16 -16.14 -5.40 -8.22
C THR A 16 -14.92 -6.20 -8.65
N VAL A 17 -15.01 -7.52 -8.58
CA VAL A 17 -13.91 -8.41 -8.95
C VAL A 17 -14.31 -9.21 -10.18
N ARG A 18 -13.43 -9.23 -11.18
CA ARG A 18 -13.62 -10.00 -12.41
C ARG A 18 -12.43 -10.92 -12.65
N PHE A 19 -12.72 -12.14 -13.08
CA PHE A 19 -11.72 -13.11 -13.48
C PHE A 19 -11.88 -13.38 -14.98
N THR A 20 -10.82 -13.20 -15.75
CA THR A 20 -10.81 -13.44 -17.19
C THR A 20 -9.61 -14.28 -17.58
N ALA A 21 -9.77 -15.07 -18.66
CA ALA A 21 -8.65 -15.79 -19.25
C ALA A 21 -7.72 -14.81 -19.98
N ALA A 22 -6.43 -15.10 -19.94
CA ALA A 22 -5.40 -14.35 -20.62
C ALA A 22 -4.49 -15.31 -21.40
N PRO A 23 -3.66 -14.81 -22.37
CA PRO A 23 -2.76 -15.66 -23.14
C PRO A 23 -1.81 -16.47 -22.25
N HIS A 24 -1.30 -17.60 -22.79
CA HIS A 24 -0.33 -18.47 -22.12
C HIS A 24 -0.84 -19.10 -20.83
N GLN A 25 -2.10 -19.53 -20.79
CA GLN A 25 -2.73 -20.16 -19.62
C GLN A 25 -2.75 -19.28 -18.36
N ARG A 26 -2.61 -17.97 -18.55
CA ARG A 26 -2.71 -16.99 -17.45
C ARG A 26 -4.16 -16.65 -17.17
N ARG A 27 -4.39 -16.16 -15.98
CA ARG A 27 -5.68 -15.56 -15.61
C ARG A 27 -5.47 -14.11 -15.24
N ARG A 28 -6.42 -13.27 -15.60
CA ARG A 28 -6.45 -11.86 -15.19
C ARG A 28 -7.49 -11.67 -14.11
N VAL A 29 -7.07 -11.07 -13.01
CA VAL A 29 -7.97 -10.61 -11.97
C VAL A 29 -8.05 -9.10 -12.07
N THR A 30 -9.25 -8.57 -12.22
CA THR A 30 -9.48 -7.12 -12.24
C THR A 30 -10.32 -6.75 -11.03
N ILE A 31 -9.84 -5.80 -10.25
CA ILE A 31 -10.52 -5.28 -9.08
C ILE A 31 -10.86 -3.81 -9.36
N ASP A 32 -12.14 -3.52 -9.50
CA ASP A 32 -12.63 -2.16 -9.71
C ASP A 32 -13.15 -1.62 -8.39
N HIS A 33 -12.40 -0.69 -7.80
CA HIS A 33 -12.80 -0.01 -6.58
C HIS A 33 -13.78 1.13 -6.87
N ARG A 34 -14.59 1.47 -5.89
CA ARG A 34 -15.41 2.68 -5.95
C ARG A 34 -14.50 3.90 -6.09
N PRO A 35 -14.92 4.91 -6.87
CA PRO A 35 -14.18 6.17 -6.95
C PRO A 35 -13.92 6.77 -5.57
N LEU A 36 -12.74 7.34 -5.40
CA LEU A 36 -12.36 8.07 -4.21
C LEU A 36 -12.66 9.55 -4.43
N ALA A 37 -13.73 10.05 -3.79
CA ALA A 37 -14.07 11.47 -3.90
C ALA A 37 -12.99 12.34 -3.27
N GLY A 38 -12.64 13.44 -3.93
CA GLY A 38 -11.65 14.39 -3.42
C GLY A 38 -10.19 13.96 -3.51
N VAL A 39 -9.91 12.79 -4.12
CA VAL A 39 -8.55 12.30 -4.31
C VAL A 39 -8.13 12.46 -5.76
N THR A 40 -6.99 13.12 -5.96
CA THR A 40 -6.40 13.30 -7.29
C THR A 40 -5.26 12.30 -7.52
N PRO A 41 -4.90 12.00 -8.79
CA PRO A 41 -3.72 11.18 -9.08
C PRO A 41 -2.43 11.74 -8.47
N GLN A 42 -2.29 13.06 -8.41
CA GLN A 42 -1.14 13.71 -7.81
C GLN A 42 -1.04 13.45 -6.29
N MET A 43 -2.16 13.42 -5.61
CA MET A 43 -2.20 13.07 -4.18
C MET A 43 -1.75 11.63 -3.94
N LEU A 44 -2.14 10.69 -4.81
CA LEU A 44 -1.69 9.30 -4.72
C LEU A 44 -0.19 9.18 -4.99
N LEU A 45 0.33 9.88 -5.98
CA LEU A 45 1.76 9.89 -6.26
C LEU A 45 2.55 10.44 -5.06
N ASP A 46 2.11 11.55 -4.49
CA ASP A 46 2.72 12.13 -3.29
C ASP A 46 2.69 11.16 -2.12
N TRP A 47 1.56 10.49 -1.91
CA TRP A 47 1.43 9.47 -0.87
C TRP A 47 2.49 8.36 -1.01
N PHE A 48 2.59 7.78 -2.20
CA PHE A 48 3.50 6.65 -2.43
C PHE A 48 4.97 7.06 -2.42
N THR A 49 5.31 8.26 -2.86
CA THR A 49 6.68 8.75 -2.82
C THR A 49 7.15 9.10 -1.40
N HIS A 50 6.21 9.30 -0.47
CA HIS A 50 6.50 9.62 0.93
C HIS A 50 6.02 8.52 1.90
N LEU A 51 5.88 7.30 1.42
CA LEU A 51 5.32 6.19 2.19
C LEU A 51 6.15 5.85 3.44
N GLY A 52 7.46 6.11 3.42
CA GLY A 52 8.35 5.93 4.56
C GLY A 52 8.26 7.02 5.63
N GLY A 53 7.46 8.08 5.40
CA GLY A 53 7.31 9.18 6.34
C GLY A 53 6.27 8.95 7.41
N ILE A 54 6.13 9.92 8.29
CA ILE A 54 5.11 9.96 9.33
C ILE A 54 4.01 10.95 8.97
N MET A 55 2.86 10.79 9.60
CA MET A 55 1.73 11.71 9.46
C MET A 55 1.00 11.87 10.79
N SER A 56 0.24 12.94 10.89
CA SER A 56 -0.71 13.13 11.98
C SER A 56 -2.13 12.88 11.47
N TYR A 57 -2.87 12.07 12.18
CA TYR A 57 -4.27 11.80 11.89
C TYR A 57 -5.07 11.72 13.20
N GLY A 58 -6.07 12.57 13.33
CA GLY A 58 -6.90 12.60 14.54
C GLY A 58 -6.11 12.81 15.84
N GLY A 59 -5.00 13.56 15.79
CA GLY A 59 -4.14 13.78 16.94
C GLY A 59 -3.11 12.69 17.24
N VAL A 60 -3.05 11.65 16.38
CA VAL A 60 -2.11 10.54 16.49
C VAL A 60 -1.01 10.68 15.46
N ILE A 61 0.24 10.58 15.88
CA ILE A 61 1.39 10.52 14.95
C ILE A 61 1.67 9.06 14.65
N ILE A 62 1.68 8.72 13.37
CA ILE A 62 1.81 7.34 12.89
C ILE A 62 2.61 7.30 11.59
N ASP A 63 3.31 6.21 11.35
CA ASP A 63 3.93 5.96 10.05
C ASP A 63 2.87 5.89 8.94
N ARG A 64 3.10 6.55 7.81
CA ARG A 64 2.17 6.54 6.67
C ARG A 64 1.86 5.13 6.20
N TYR A 65 2.86 4.26 6.16
CA TYR A 65 2.67 2.87 5.77
C TYR A 65 1.67 2.12 6.67
N LEU A 66 1.75 2.35 7.98
CA LEU A 66 0.83 1.75 8.95
C LEU A 66 -0.55 2.39 8.91
N ALA A 67 -0.63 3.70 8.65
CA ALA A 67 -1.91 4.37 8.48
C ALA A 67 -2.68 3.86 7.27
N TRP A 68 -1.97 3.53 6.18
CA TRP A 68 -2.56 3.00 4.96
C TRP A 68 -3.26 1.66 5.19
N HIS A 69 -2.61 0.72 5.86
CA HIS A 69 -3.23 -0.57 6.17
C HIS A 69 -2.82 -1.05 7.56
N PRO A 70 -3.53 -0.60 8.61
CA PRO A 70 -3.09 -0.82 9.99
C PRO A 70 -3.14 -2.30 10.43
N ILE A 71 -3.88 -3.14 9.72
CA ILE A 71 -3.99 -4.56 10.06
C ILE A 71 -2.83 -5.38 9.47
N ASP A 72 -2.57 -5.22 8.17
CA ASP A 72 -1.63 -6.07 7.44
C ASP A 72 -0.23 -5.48 7.33
N HIS A 73 -0.10 -4.17 7.26
CA HIS A 73 1.20 -3.53 7.13
C HIS A 73 1.96 -3.54 8.46
N ILE A 74 3.22 -3.97 8.44
CA ILE A 74 4.07 -4.06 9.63
C ILE A 74 5.17 -3.01 9.59
N HIS A 75 5.94 -2.98 8.50
CA HIS A 75 7.09 -2.10 8.35
C HIS A 75 7.42 -1.88 6.88
N TRP A 76 7.92 -0.70 6.58
CA TRP A 76 8.40 -0.33 5.25
C TRP A 76 9.73 0.41 5.38
N GLU A 77 10.66 0.10 4.51
CA GLU A 77 11.94 0.81 4.46
C GLU A 77 12.41 0.97 3.02
N LEU A 78 13.13 2.06 2.77
CA LEU A 78 13.78 2.31 1.49
C LEU A 78 15.13 1.55 1.48
N ALA A 79 15.22 0.49 0.67
CA ALA A 79 16.43 -0.33 0.58
C ALA A 79 17.53 0.36 -0.22
N SER A 80 17.16 1.03 -1.32
CA SER A 80 18.03 1.90 -2.08
C SER A 80 17.23 3.04 -2.70
N PRO A 81 17.71 4.29 -2.59
CA PRO A 81 17.00 5.43 -3.16
C PRO A 81 17.06 5.41 -4.69
N ALA A 82 16.14 6.16 -5.31
CA ALA A 82 16.20 6.45 -6.72
C ALA A 82 17.46 7.24 -7.09
N PRO A 83 17.87 7.26 -8.35
CA PRO A 83 19.04 8.04 -8.79
C PRO A 83 19.01 9.51 -8.38
N GLY A 84 17.81 10.13 -8.35
CA GLY A 84 17.59 11.50 -7.88
C GLY A 84 17.30 11.61 -6.38
N GLY A 85 17.36 10.50 -5.64
CA GLY A 85 17.01 10.42 -4.22
C GLY A 85 15.55 10.03 -3.98
N GLY A 86 15.27 9.57 -2.75
CA GLY A 86 13.93 9.26 -2.31
C GLY A 86 13.29 8.02 -2.95
N ALA A 87 12.00 7.84 -2.70
CA ALA A 87 11.19 6.72 -3.16
C ALA A 87 10.50 7.06 -4.49
N ALA A 88 11.29 7.19 -5.55
CA ALA A 88 10.83 7.49 -6.89
C ALA A 88 11.24 6.34 -7.84
N GLU A 89 10.98 6.51 -9.12
CA GLU A 89 11.36 5.53 -10.13
C GLU A 89 12.83 5.15 -10.02
N GLY A 90 13.11 3.86 -10.05
CA GLY A 90 14.44 3.29 -9.84
C GLY A 90 14.80 2.99 -8.40
N ALA A 91 13.96 3.38 -7.43
CA ALA A 91 14.15 3.02 -6.03
C ALA A 91 13.80 1.55 -5.76
N ARG A 92 14.37 1.02 -4.70
CA ARG A 92 13.99 -0.31 -4.18
C ARG A 92 13.56 -0.16 -2.73
N PHE A 93 12.52 -0.89 -2.34
CA PHE A 93 12.03 -0.90 -0.98
C PHE A 93 11.80 -2.31 -0.47
N ARG A 94 11.77 -2.44 0.85
CA ARG A 94 11.34 -3.66 1.53
C ARG A 94 10.10 -3.39 2.33
N SER A 95 9.19 -4.34 2.32
CA SER A 95 7.98 -4.27 3.11
C SER A 95 7.75 -5.57 3.88
N TRP A 96 7.22 -5.42 5.08
CA TRP A 96 6.80 -6.53 5.92
C TRP A 96 5.29 -6.44 6.10
N LYS A 97 4.61 -7.53 5.82
CA LYS A 97 3.15 -7.64 5.89
C LYS A 97 2.75 -8.85 6.69
N ARG A 98 1.60 -8.76 7.35
CA ARG A 98 0.93 -9.90 7.94
C ARG A 98 0.04 -10.54 6.88
N SER A 99 0.19 -11.84 6.63
CA SER A 99 -0.71 -12.55 5.74
C SER A 99 -2.04 -12.85 6.42
N ALA A 100 -3.08 -13.15 5.63
CA ALA A 100 -4.38 -13.57 6.13
C ALA A 100 -4.31 -14.84 7.01
N ARG A 101 -3.24 -15.62 6.93
CA ARG A 101 -2.98 -16.81 7.75
C ARG A 101 -2.12 -16.52 8.97
N GLY A 102 -1.92 -15.25 9.33
CA GLY A 102 -1.13 -14.86 10.49
C GLY A 102 0.37 -14.96 10.32
N ARG A 103 0.87 -15.30 9.13
CA ARG A 103 2.31 -15.36 8.85
C ARG A 103 2.82 -13.99 8.38
N ASN A 104 3.95 -13.59 8.94
CA ASN A 104 4.63 -12.40 8.49
C ASN A 104 5.41 -12.71 7.21
N SER A 105 5.32 -11.86 6.22
CA SER A 105 6.08 -11.95 4.98
C SER A 105 6.90 -10.68 4.75
N ARG A 106 8.07 -10.85 4.16
CA ARG A 106 8.90 -9.75 3.69
C ARG A 106 9.04 -9.84 2.18
N SER A 107 8.88 -8.74 1.51
CA SER A 107 9.12 -8.64 0.07
C SER A 107 10.06 -7.47 -0.23
N THR A 108 10.80 -7.59 -1.32
CA THR A 108 11.59 -6.49 -1.90
C THR A 108 11.03 -6.20 -3.27
N SER A 109 10.73 -4.93 -3.51
CA SER A 109 10.14 -4.48 -4.76
C SER A 109 10.90 -3.28 -5.31
N SER A 110 10.82 -3.10 -6.62
CA SER A 110 11.36 -1.94 -7.31
C SER A 110 10.21 -1.04 -7.73
N ILE A 111 10.49 0.25 -7.80
CA ILE A 111 9.58 1.25 -8.37
C ILE A 111 10.06 1.48 -9.80
N ASP A 112 9.20 1.13 -10.76
CA ASP A 112 9.46 1.28 -12.19
C ASP A 112 8.75 2.52 -12.74
#